data_e9621ad65b8ed69c4c4b77b9b5b40524
#
_entry.id   e9621ad65b8ed69c4c4b77b9b5b40524
#
_cell.length_a   1.000
_cell.length_b   1.000
_cell.length_c   1.000
_cell.angle_alpha   90.00
_cell.angle_beta   90.00
_cell.angle_gamma   90.00
#
_symmetry.space_group_name_H-M   'P 1'
#
loop_
_entity.id
_entity.type
_entity.pdbx_description
1 polymer ?
#
loop_
_entity_poly.entity_id
_entity_poly.type
_entity_poly.pdbx_seq_one_letter_code
_entity_poly.pdbx_strand_id
1 'polypeptide(L)'
;MRKVLFFLAAFSIASAVHSQSLFEAAAQCIKRYEGLHAPEHYPYVGYGHRLLAGEAFRSDMNEKTADSLLRADLLRKCRVFRNFGKDSLLLGVLAYNIGETKVLKSRLAGKLRNGDRDIYSEYVSFRLIDGKVSAALEKRRREEFKLLFND
;
A
#
# COMPACT_ATOMS: atom_id res chain seq x y z
N MET A 1 -2.81 -15.86 39.13
CA MET A 1 -2.00 -14.93 38.27
C MET A 1 -1.47 -15.57 36.97
N ARG A 2 -1.45 -16.91 36.78
CA ARG A 2 -0.96 -17.55 35.53
C ARG A 2 -1.89 -17.42 34.29
N LYS A 3 -3.20 -17.23 34.46
CA LYS A 3 -4.18 -17.21 33.37
C LYS A 3 -4.21 -15.89 32.54
N VAL A 4 -3.77 -14.78 33.15
CA VAL A 4 -3.77 -13.45 32.47
C VAL A 4 -2.62 -13.34 31.44
N LEU A 5 -1.48 -13.98 31.72
CA LEU A 5 -0.34 -13.94 30.76
C LEU A 5 -0.63 -14.71 29.46
N PHE A 6 -1.39 -15.81 29.52
CA PHE A 6 -1.76 -16.58 28.34
C PHE A 6 -2.73 -15.83 27.41
N PHE A 7 -3.64 -15.03 27.97
CA PHE A 7 -4.59 -14.24 27.17
C PHE A 7 -3.90 -13.09 26.42
N LEU A 8 -2.94 -12.42 27.03
CA LEU A 8 -2.18 -11.33 26.39
C LEU A 8 -1.27 -11.84 25.26
N ALA A 9 -0.64 -13.01 25.45
CA ALA A 9 0.21 -13.61 24.41
C ALA A 9 -0.61 -14.07 23.19
N ALA A 10 -1.78 -14.70 23.40
CA ALA A 10 -2.66 -15.16 22.33
C ALA A 10 -3.23 -14.00 21.52
N PHE A 11 -3.60 -12.88 22.16
CA PHE A 11 -4.07 -11.68 21.47
C PHE A 11 -2.99 -11.02 20.63
N SER A 12 -1.76 -10.96 21.13
CA SER A 12 -0.60 -10.41 20.41
C SER A 12 -0.25 -11.23 19.15
N ILE A 13 -0.30 -12.57 19.25
CA ILE A 13 -0.03 -13.46 18.11
C ILE A 13 -1.11 -13.33 17.04
N ALA A 14 -2.39 -13.31 17.43
CA ALA A 14 -3.50 -13.17 16.49
C ALA A 14 -3.45 -11.84 15.73
N SER A 15 -3.11 -10.74 16.39
CA SER A 15 -2.94 -9.44 15.76
C SER A 15 -1.77 -9.40 14.77
N ALA A 16 -0.65 -10.04 15.11
CA ALA A 16 0.51 -10.11 14.22
C ALA A 16 0.24 -10.95 12.97
N VAL A 17 -0.44 -12.09 13.12
CA VAL A 17 -0.83 -12.94 11.98
C VAL A 17 -1.83 -12.21 11.07
N HIS A 18 -2.80 -11.50 11.63
CA HIS A 18 -3.76 -10.72 10.85
C HIS A 18 -3.07 -9.59 10.07
N SER A 19 -2.18 -8.84 10.70
CA SER A 19 -1.41 -7.78 10.05
C SER A 19 -0.53 -8.31 8.92
N GLN A 20 0.11 -9.46 9.10
CA GLN A 20 0.93 -10.10 8.08
C GLN A 20 0.06 -10.58 6.91
N SER A 21 -1.15 -11.09 7.15
CA SER A 21 -2.08 -11.50 6.10
C SER A 21 -2.59 -10.31 5.28
N LEU A 22 -2.86 -9.15 5.91
CA LEU A 22 -3.26 -7.93 5.22
C LEU A 22 -2.13 -7.35 4.37
N PHE A 23 -0.89 -7.36 4.86
CA PHE A 23 0.27 -6.93 4.09
C PHE A 23 0.48 -7.80 2.85
N GLU A 24 0.34 -9.12 3.00
CA GLU A 24 0.40 -10.05 1.88
C GLU A 24 -0.69 -9.76 0.84
N ALA A 25 -1.92 -9.59 1.29
CA ALA A 25 -3.05 -9.24 0.41
C ALA A 25 -2.82 -7.90 -0.31
N ALA A 26 -2.24 -6.91 0.37
CA ALA A 26 -1.87 -5.62 -0.22
C ALA A 26 -0.80 -5.80 -1.31
N ALA A 27 0.25 -6.59 -1.04
CA ALA A 27 1.30 -6.88 -2.03
C ALA A 27 0.72 -7.57 -3.27
N GLN A 28 -0.14 -8.56 -3.10
CA GLN A 28 -0.82 -9.24 -4.22
C GLN A 28 -1.75 -8.29 -5.00
N CYS A 29 -2.42 -7.37 -4.31
CA CYS A 29 -3.23 -6.35 -4.97
C CYS A 29 -2.37 -5.44 -5.85
N ILE A 30 -1.23 -4.96 -5.35
CA ILE A 30 -0.30 -4.14 -6.14
C ILE A 30 0.22 -4.92 -7.35
N LYS A 31 0.69 -6.15 -7.16
CA LYS A 31 1.19 -7.02 -8.27
C LYS A 31 0.18 -7.14 -9.40
N ARG A 32 -1.10 -7.32 -9.06
CA ARG A 32 -2.20 -7.47 -10.01
C ARG A 32 -2.45 -6.23 -10.86
N TYR A 33 -2.31 -5.04 -10.25
CA TYR A 33 -2.55 -3.77 -10.94
C TYR A 33 -1.34 -3.19 -11.66
N GLU A 34 -0.13 -3.39 -11.12
CA GLU A 34 1.09 -2.88 -11.77
C GLU A 34 1.60 -3.83 -12.86
N GLY A 35 1.45 -5.15 -12.65
CA GLY A 35 2.10 -6.15 -13.50
C GLY A 35 3.63 -6.15 -13.35
N LEU A 36 4.29 -7.18 -13.87
CA LEU A 36 5.74 -7.21 -13.92
C LEU A 36 6.23 -6.39 -15.13
N HIS A 37 7.03 -5.38 -14.86
CA HIS A 37 7.55 -4.48 -15.89
C HIS A 37 8.58 -5.21 -16.78
N ALA A 38 8.46 -5.04 -18.09
CA ALA A 38 9.41 -5.50 -19.08
C ALA A 38 10.54 -4.47 -19.29
N PRO A 39 11.66 -4.83 -19.92
CA PRO A 39 12.82 -3.95 -20.11
C PRO A 39 12.51 -2.60 -20.77
N GLU A 40 11.53 -2.54 -21.65
CA GLU A 40 11.08 -1.32 -22.33
C GLU A 40 10.43 -0.29 -21.41
N HIS A 41 10.03 -0.68 -20.20
CA HIS A 41 9.48 0.24 -19.20
C HIS A 41 10.54 0.99 -18.40
N TYR A 42 11.84 0.81 -18.72
CA TYR A 42 12.92 1.54 -18.05
C TYR A 42 12.62 3.05 -18.00
N PRO A 43 12.81 3.74 -16.87
CA PRO A 43 13.51 3.33 -15.66
C PRO A 43 12.64 2.63 -14.59
N TYR A 44 11.48 2.10 -14.95
CA TYR A 44 10.64 1.33 -14.04
C TYR A 44 10.97 -0.15 -14.16
N VAL A 45 11.16 -0.82 -13.02
CA VAL A 45 11.53 -2.24 -12.93
C VAL A 45 10.63 -2.98 -11.95
N GLY A 46 10.61 -4.30 -12.02
CA GLY A 46 9.79 -5.13 -11.14
C GLY A 46 8.30 -4.76 -11.21
N TYR A 47 7.68 -4.51 -10.10
CA TYR A 47 6.28 -4.10 -10.02
C TYR A 47 6.14 -2.57 -9.86
N GLY A 48 6.80 -1.80 -10.73
CA GLY A 48 6.68 -0.34 -10.75
C GLY A 48 7.69 0.42 -9.89
N HIS A 49 8.79 -0.22 -9.45
CA HIS A 49 9.88 0.48 -8.80
C HIS A 49 10.61 1.38 -9.80
N ARG A 50 10.66 2.67 -9.53
CA ARG A 50 11.47 3.60 -10.32
C ARG A 50 12.91 3.59 -9.80
N LEU A 51 13.85 3.23 -10.67
CA LEU A 51 15.27 3.21 -10.34
C LEU A 51 15.76 4.58 -9.85
N LEU A 52 16.48 4.57 -8.75
CA LEU A 52 17.15 5.73 -8.18
C LEU A 52 18.64 5.72 -8.55
N ALA A 53 19.28 6.88 -8.47
CA ALA A 53 20.72 6.98 -8.71
C ALA A 53 21.50 6.06 -7.77
N GLY A 54 22.36 5.22 -8.32
CA GLY A 54 23.18 4.26 -7.56
C GLY A 54 22.53 2.90 -7.31
N GLU A 55 21.25 2.68 -7.69
CA GLU A 55 20.63 1.36 -7.65
C GLU A 55 21.05 0.51 -8.86
N ALA A 56 21.37 -0.77 -8.60
CA ALA A 56 21.86 -1.71 -9.61
C ALA A 56 20.83 -2.77 -10.01
N PHE A 57 19.53 -2.48 -9.86
CA PHE A 57 18.50 -3.40 -10.29
C PHE A 57 18.41 -3.45 -11.81
N ARG A 58 18.27 -4.68 -12.33
CA ARG A 58 18.14 -4.93 -13.76
C ARG A 58 16.67 -4.88 -14.19
N SER A 59 16.45 -4.41 -15.41
CA SER A 59 15.11 -4.36 -16.02
C SER A 59 14.54 -5.76 -16.35
N ASP A 60 15.40 -6.78 -16.44
CA ASP A 60 15.03 -8.20 -16.69
C ASP A 60 15.06 -9.05 -15.41
N MET A 61 14.86 -8.42 -14.23
CA MET A 61 14.85 -9.16 -12.96
C MET A 61 13.75 -10.23 -12.93
N ASN A 62 14.06 -11.35 -12.25
CA ASN A 62 13.07 -12.41 -12.06
C ASN A 62 11.96 -11.98 -11.07
N GLU A 63 10.84 -12.69 -11.12
CA GLU A 63 9.66 -12.39 -10.29
C GLU A 63 9.96 -12.40 -8.78
N LYS A 64 10.82 -13.29 -8.30
CA LYS A 64 11.20 -13.38 -6.88
C LYS A 64 11.92 -12.11 -6.42
N THR A 65 12.84 -11.59 -7.23
CA THR A 65 13.54 -10.34 -6.95
C THR A 65 12.58 -9.15 -7.00
N ALA A 66 11.71 -9.12 -8.01
CA ALA A 66 10.69 -8.09 -8.16
C ALA A 66 9.70 -8.07 -6.97
N ASP A 67 9.28 -9.25 -6.49
CA ASP A 67 8.42 -9.37 -5.29
C ASP A 67 9.12 -8.85 -4.03
N SER A 68 10.38 -9.19 -3.84
CA SER A 68 11.17 -8.71 -2.70
C SER A 68 11.32 -7.19 -2.73
N LEU A 69 11.55 -6.60 -3.90
CA LEU A 69 11.67 -5.16 -4.10
C LEU A 69 10.35 -4.44 -3.83
N LEU A 70 9.23 -4.96 -4.35
CA LEU A 70 7.88 -4.45 -4.08
C LEU A 70 7.60 -4.40 -2.58
N ARG A 71 7.91 -5.48 -1.86
CA ARG A 71 7.68 -5.56 -0.41
C ARG A 71 8.51 -4.53 0.35
N ALA A 72 9.78 -4.37 -0.01
CA ALA A 72 10.65 -3.36 0.57
C ALA A 72 10.12 -1.93 0.32
N ASP A 73 9.65 -1.66 -0.89
CA ASP A 73 9.05 -0.38 -1.27
C ASP A 73 7.76 -0.11 -0.50
N LEU A 74 6.86 -1.09 -0.42
CA LEU A 74 5.60 -0.95 0.30
C LEU A 74 5.86 -0.70 1.79
N LEU A 75 6.78 -1.45 2.42
CA LEU A 75 7.18 -1.22 3.82
C LEU A 75 7.72 0.19 4.02
N ARG A 76 8.56 0.68 3.10
CA ARG A 76 9.10 2.04 3.17
C ARG A 76 7.97 3.07 3.11
N LYS A 77 7.00 2.90 2.22
CA LYS A 77 5.83 3.77 2.14
C LYS A 77 4.97 3.72 3.41
N CYS A 78 4.69 2.54 3.94
CA CYS A 78 3.96 2.40 5.20
C CYS A 78 4.64 3.14 6.37
N ARG A 79 5.98 3.15 6.42
CA ARG A 79 6.73 3.89 7.46
C ARG A 79 6.49 5.40 7.39
N VAL A 80 6.28 5.98 6.21
CA VAL A 80 5.92 7.39 6.04
C VAL A 80 4.59 7.69 6.72
N PHE A 81 3.67 6.74 6.70
CA PHE A 81 2.32 6.86 7.27
C PHE A 81 2.17 6.24 8.66
N ARG A 82 3.28 5.89 9.35
CA ARG A 82 3.24 5.23 10.68
C ARG A 82 2.35 5.91 11.71
N ASN A 83 2.26 7.24 11.66
CA ASN A 83 1.47 8.05 12.59
C ASN A 83 -0.05 7.93 12.36
N PHE A 84 -0.48 7.27 11.28
CA PHE A 84 -1.88 6.96 11.00
C PHE A 84 -2.30 5.59 11.58
N GLY A 85 -1.42 4.92 12.33
CA GLY A 85 -1.72 3.66 13.01
C GLY A 85 -2.21 2.57 12.05
N LYS A 86 -3.42 2.06 12.29
CA LYS A 86 -4.02 0.98 11.49
C LYS A 86 -4.19 1.33 10.00
N ASP A 87 -4.27 2.60 9.65
CA ASP A 87 -4.46 3.08 8.27
C ASP A 87 -3.14 3.22 7.50
N SER A 88 -1.99 2.96 8.14
CA SER A 88 -0.68 3.11 7.50
C SER A 88 -0.52 2.24 6.25
N LEU A 89 -1.05 1.02 6.25
CA LEU A 89 -1.02 0.12 5.09
C LEU A 89 -1.91 0.60 3.96
N LEU A 90 -3.13 1.03 4.26
CA LEU A 90 -4.06 1.61 3.28
C LEU A 90 -3.44 2.82 2.56
N LEU A 91 -2.86 3.74 3.34
CA LEU A 91 -2.19 4.93 2.78
C LEU A 91 -0.89 4.57 2.05
N GLY A 92 -0.16 3.57 2.52
CA GLY A 92 1.05 3.05 1.86
C GLY A 92 0.76 2.47 0.47
N VAL A 93 -0.32 1.70 0.33
CA VAL A 93 -0.78 1.15 -0.94
C VAL A 93 -1.22 2.26 -1.90
N LEU A 94 -1.98 3.24 -1.42
CA LEU A 94 -2.34 4.40 -2.22
C LEU A 94 -1.10 5.18 -2.69
N ALA A 95 -0.15 5.42 -1.79
CA ALA A 95 1.09 6.13 -2.08
C ALA A 95 2.04 5.35 -3.00
N TYR A 96 1.93 4.03 -3.05
CA TYR A 96 2.66 3.22 -4.00
C TYR A 96 2.33 3.62 -5.45
N ASN A 97 1.07 3.94 -5.72
CA ASN A 97 0.60 4.35 -7.04
C ASN A 97 0.75 5.87 -7.30
N ILE A 98 0.43 6.73 -6.32
CA ILE A 98 0.32 8.18 -6.57
C ILE A 98 1.38 9.04 -5.88
N GLY A 99 2.26 8.43 -5.07
CA GLY A 99 3.32 9.10 -4.32
C GLY A 99 2.88 9.61 -2.94
N GLU A 100 3.82 9.61 -2.00
CA GLU A 100 3.59 9.95 -0.58
C GLU A 100 3.15 11.40 -0.39
N THR A 101 3.79 12.34 -1.08
CA THR A 101 3.49 13.78 -0.93
C THR A 101 2.05 14.10 -1.28
N LYS A 102 1.52 13.48 -2.34
CA LYS A 102 0.13 13.69 -2.77
C LYS A 102 -0.85 13.16 -1.74
N VAL A 103 -0.57 11.98 -1.17
CA VAL A 103 -1.39 11.39 -0.10
C VAL A 103 -1.34 12.24 1.17
N LEU A 104 -0.14 12.64 1.63
CA LEU A 104 0.03 13.43 2.86
C LEU A 104 -0.67 14.80 2.83
N LYS A 105 -0.73 15.44 1.66
CA LYS A 105 -1.37 16.75 1.44
C LYS A 105 -2.87 16.64 1.13
N SER A 106 -3.41 15.43 1.05
CA SER A 106 -4.80 15.21 0.64
C SER A 106 -5.80 15.48 1.76
N ARG A 107 -7.06 15.73 1.35
CA ARG A 107 -8.20 15.79 2.25
C ARG A 107 -8.40 14.45 3.01
N LEU A 108 -8.12 13.31 2.36
CA LEU A 108 -8.13 11.98 2.99
C LEU A 108 -7.24 11.95 4.24
N ALA A 109 -5.98 12.34 4.12
CA ALA A 109 -5.06 12.38 5.24
C ALA A 109 -5.50 13.39 6.31
N GLY A 110 -6.11 14.50 5.92
CA GLY A 110 -6.69 15.48 6.84
C GLY A 110 -7.82 14.88 7.68
N LYS A 111 -8.77 14.19 7.04
CA LYS A 111 -9.87 13.51 7.75
C LYS A 111 -9.35 12.48 8.74
N LEU A 112 -8.44 11.61 8.32
CA LEU A 112 -7.86 10.58 9.20
C LEU A 112 -7.11 11.16 10.41
N ARG A 113 -6.38 12.29 10.23
CA ARG A 113 -5.72 12.98 11.37
C ARG A 113 -6.71 13.50 12.41
N ASN A 114 -7.91 13.84 11.96
CA ASN A 114 -8.99 14.33 12.82
C ASN A 114 -9.87 13.18 13.38
N GLY A 115 -9.50 11.93 13.12
CA GLY A 115 -10.27 10.75 13.57
C GLY A 115 -11.54 10.48 12.77
N ASP A 116 -11.77 11.18 11.66
CA ASP A 116 -12.93 10.97 10.80
C ASP A 116 -12.73 9.68 9.99
N ARG A 117 -13.67 8.74 10.16
CA ARG A 117 -13.64 7.42 9.49
C ARG A 117 -14.47 7.38 8.20
N ASP A 118 -15.29 8.39 7.92
CA ASP A 118 -16.03 8.49 6.65
C ASP A 118 -15.09 9.02 5.55
N ILE A 119 -14.25 8.13 5.03
CA ILE A 119 -13.18 8.46 4.08
C ILE A 119 -13.31 7.75 2.73
N TYR A 120 -14.38 6.98 2.52
CA TYR A 120 -14.54 6.21 1.28
C TYR A 120 -14.52 7.10 0.03
N SER A 121 -15.27 8.19 0.05
CA SER A 121 -15.36 9.11 -1.08
C SER A 121 -14.02 9.77 -1.41
N GLU A 122 -13.26 10.16 -0.38
CA GLU A 122 -11.91 10.73 -0.53
C GLU A 122 -10.93 9.69 -1.10
N TYR A 123 -10.97 8.45 -0.63
CA TYR A 123 -10.09 7.40 -1.13
C TYR A 123 -10.39 7.07 -2.60
N VAL A 124 -11.66 6.89 -2.96
CA VAL A 124 -12.08 6.58 -4.33
C VAL A 124 -11.87 7.76 -5.27
N SER A 125 -11.77 8.99 -4.79
CA SER A 125 -11.50 10.17 -5.62
C SER A 125 -10.14 10.13 -6.34
N PHE A 126 -9.18 9.31 -5.87
CA PHE A 126 -7.88 9.10 -6.56
C PHE A 126 -8.00 8.20 -7.80
N ARG A 127 -8.92 8.54 -8.69
CA ARG A 127 -9.29 7.80 -9.91
C ARG A 127 -9.14 8.59 -11.21
N LEU A 128 -8.50 9.76 -11.14
CA LEU A 128 -8.38 10.63 -12.32
C LEU A 128 -7.06 10.42 -13.05
N ILE A 129 -7.10 10.40 -14.37
CA ILE A 129 -5.96 10.52 -15.30
C ILE A 129 -6.26 11.74 -16.18
N ASP A 130 -5.39 12.74 -16.16
CA ASP A 130 -5.53 13.98 -16.92
C ASP A 130 -6.91 14.65 -16.73
N GLY A 131 -7.39 14.65 -15.47
CA GLY A 131 -8.67 15.23 -15.08
C GLY A 131 -9.90 14.40 -15.44
N LYS A 132 -9.74 13.26 -16.12
CA LYS A 132 -10.83 12.36 -16.51
C LYS A 132 -10.90 11.13 -15.60
N VAL A 133 -12.13 10.66 -15.33
CA VAL A 133 -12.34 9.45 -14.54
C VAL A 133 -11.83 8.22 -15.31
N SER A 134 -10.92 7.47 -14.69
CA SER A 134 -10.47 6.16 -15.16
C SER A 134 -11.25 5.06 -14.45
N ALA A 135 -12.03 4.28 -15.18
CA ALA A 135 -12.77 3.15 -14.64
C ALA A 135 -11.83 2.09 -14.00
N ALA A 136 -10.64 1.90 -14.57
CA ALA A 136 -9.64 0.98 -14.04
C ALA A 136 -9.10 1.45 -12.69
N LEU A 137 -8.79 2.75 -12.54
CA LEU A 137 -8.36 3.32 -11.26
C LEU A 137 -9.48 3.32 -10.23
N GLU A 138 -10.72 3.60 -10.64
CA GLU A 138 -11.86 3.54 -9.74
C GLU A 138 -12.06 2.13 -9.19
N LYS A 139 -12.02 1.11 -10.05
CA LYS A 139 -12.09 -0.30 -9.64
C LYS A 139 -10.96 -0.62 -8.65
N ARG A 140 -9.73 -0.21 -8.96
CA ARG A 140 -8.56 -0.40 -8.08
C ARG A 140 -8.80 0.23 -6.70
N ARG A 141 -9.22 1.50 -6.63
CA ARG A 141 -9.49 2.19 -5.34
C ARG A 141 -10.55 1.49 -4.51
N ARG A 142 -11.63 1.04 -5.15
CA ARG A 142 -12.70 0.28 -4.47
C ARG A 142 -12.20 -1.04 -3.89
N GLU A 143 -11.40 -1.79 -4.65
CA GLU A 143 -10.82 -3.06 -4.19
C GLU A 143 -9.81 -2.84 -3.05
N GLU A 144 -8.89 -1.88 -3.17
CA GLU A 144 -7.92 -1.54 -2.14
C GLU A 144 -8.63 -1.13 -0.84
N PHE A 145 -9.64 -0.28 -0.93
CA PHE A 145 -10.40 0.18 0.22
C PHE A 145 -11.11 -0.97 0.92
N LYS A 146 -11.85 -1.79 0.17
CA LYS A 146 -12.55 -2.96 0.71
C LYS A 146 -11.60 -3.95 1.40
N LEU A 147 -10.41 -4.10 0.85
CA LEU A 147 -9.41 -5.05 1.34
C LEU A 147 -8.73 -4.57 2.63
N LEU A 148 -8.44 -3.27 2.75
CA LEU A 148 -7.48 -2.74 3.72
C LEU A 148 -8.09 -1.81 4.75
N PHE A 149 -9.27 -1.25 4.50
CA PHE A 149 -9.92 -0.35 5.46
C PHE A 149 -10.70 -1.14 6.49
N ASN A 150 -10.36 -0.94 7.76
CA ASN A 150 -11.07 -1.52 8.91
C ASN A 150 -11.53 -0.37 9.81
N ASP A 151 -12.83 -0.34 10.12
CA ASP A 151 -13.44 0.61 11.06
C ASP A 151 -12.95 0.41 12.52
#